data_0c8a90999d72ea4181bab6201886289e
#
_entry.id   0c8a90999d72ea4181bab6201886289e
#
_cell.length_a   1.000
_cell.length_b   1.000
_cell.length_c   1.000
_cell.angle_alpha   90.00
_cell.angle_beta   90.00
_cell.angle_gamma   90.00
#
_symmetry.space_group_name_H-M   'P 1'
#
loop_
_entity.id
_entity.type
_entity.pdbx_description
1 polymer ?
#
loop_
_entity_poly.entity_id
_entity_poly.type
_entity_poly.pdbx_seq_one_letter_code
_entity_poly.pdbx_strand_id
1 'polypeptide(L)'
;MAVATDRPHGDAPPRGGLVLAALILVAAVANLNLSVANVALPSIGQDFDSSQTMLDLVAVGYSLGLACSVLWLGALGDRYGRKAMLVWGTVLAIPFSLLAAYAPTDTVLFLARVGGGLAAGMAFPTTLALITALWSRAARTRSIALWSGLGGAIAALGPFASGLLLEHFWWGSVFLLTLPLAVVAVVLAWWLVPAHVNESTEQVDNLGGILSLVLVGALILAINFAAVPNAHRLTLVLAGVALLALALFFLRQRRAPNPLYDLDVAARPPFWVAACAGVIVFGSLMAAMFVGQQFLQNVLGYSTLQAGLAILPAAACMVVVAPRSAKIVDARGARFTLLFGYVFVLLGFLAMLALWKDGIPYWKVALGYMLVGIGVGLAGTPASHSLTGAVPVKRAGMASGTADLQRDLGGAIMQSIFGALLTAGYAAAAGAEIASSGANVTQGVQNQLTKSFAGAEAVAQQYPQFAGQITAAAKTAFLQGDQWAYLAGIVAVLLGAAVVALFFPHAARERELLARYHDEDSGVAGGEAPGVPKEVATA
;
A
#
# COMPACT_ATOMS: atom_id res chain seq x y z
N MET A 1 -12.89 36.34 27.97
CA MET A 1 -12.26 35.61 29.08
C MET A 1 -13.20 34.45 29.41
N ALA A 2 -13.07 33.31 28.73
CA ALA A 2 -13.87 32.12 28.94
C ALA A 2 -13.00 31.13 29.69
N VAL A 3 -13.42 30.80 30.91
CA VAL A 3 -12.77 29.85 31.81
C VAL A 3 -12.76 28.49 31.13
N ALA A 4 -11.57 27.98 30.82
CA ALA A 4 -11.37 26.61 30.42
C ALA A 4 -11.72 25.71 31.61
N THR A 5 -12.85 25.04 31.55
CA THR A 5 -13.22 24.01 32.50
C THR A 5 -12.26 22.83 32.32
N ASP A 6 -11.38 22.70 33.28
CA ASP A 6 -10.48 21.57 33.48
C ASP A 6 -11.34 20.30 33.70
N ARG A 7 -11.60 19.55 32.63
CA ARG A 7 -12.23 18.23 32.76
C ARG A 7 -11.14 17.24 33.13
N PRO A 8 -11.35 16.41 34.16
CA PRO A 8 -10.43 15.31 34.43
C PRO A 8 -10.41 14.40 33.20
N HIS A 9 -9.32 14.43 32.45
CA HIS A 9 -9.14 13.61 31.26
C HIS A 9 -8.98 12.15 31.70
N GLY A 10 -10.06 11.37 31.63
CA GLY A 10 -9.98 9.93 31.61
C GLY A 10 -9.07 9.50 30.43
N ASP A 11 -8.37 8.38 30.55
CA ASP A 11 -7.43 7.87 29.54
C ASP A 11 -8.06 7.58 28.15
N ALA A 12 -9.38 7.68 28.01
CA ALA A 12 -10.15 7.43 26.81
C ALA A 12 -11.39 8.35 26.72
N PRO A 13 -11.91 8.61 25.51
CA PRO A 13 -13.14 9.40 25.31
C PRO A 13 -14.36 8.66 25.86
N PRO A 14 -15.49 9.37 26.09
CA PRO A 14 -16.77 8.73 26.44
C PRO A 14 -17.10 7.65 25.42
N ARG A 15 -17.46 6.46 25.89
CA ARG A 15 -17.70 5.27 25.04
C ARG A 15 -16.48 4.89 24.17
N GLY A 16 -15.26 5.06 24.67
CA GLY A 16 -14.01 4.88 23.92
C GLY A 16 -13.91 3.55 23.17
N GLY A 17 -14.40 2.45 23.74
CA GLY A 17 -14.42 1.15 23.03
C GLY A 17 -15.27 1.17 21.74
N LEU A 18 -16.45 1.83 21.76
CA LEU A 18 -17.30 1.95 20.56
C LEU A 18 -16.72 2.93 19.53
N VAL A 19 -16.11 4.03 20.00
CA VAL A 19 -15.38 4.96 19.10
C VAL A 19 -14.23 4.24 18.41
N LEU A 20 -13.43 3.47 19.16
CA LEU A 20 -12.34 2.68 18.60
C LEU A 20 -12.83 1.63 17.60
N ALA A 21 -13.93 0.94 17.91
CA ALA A 21 -14.55 -0.02 17.00
C ALA A 21 -15.01 0.64 15.68
N ALA A 22 -15.60 1.84 15.75
CA ALA A 22 -15.98 2.61 14.56
C ALA A 22 -14.75 2.97 13.70
N LEU A 23 -13.65 3.44 14.32
CA LEU A 23 -12.41 3.77 13.61
C LEU A 23 -11.74 2.54 12.99
N ILE A 24 -11.75 1.40 13.70
CA ILE A 24 -11.25 0.13 13.18
C ILE A 24 -12.11 -0.33 12.00
N LEU A 25 -13.42 -0.17 12.07
CA LEU A 25 -14.31 -0.58 10.98
C LEU A 25 -14.10 0.26 9.72
N VAL A 26 -13.90 1.58 9.85
CA VAL A 26 -13.53 2.44 8.71
C VAL A 26 -12.20 2.00 8.09
N ALA A 27 -11.19 1.75 8.92
CA ALA A 27 -9.91 1.25 8.44
C ALA A 27 -10.03 -0.13 7.76
N ALA A 28 -10.90 -1.00 8.29
CA ALA A 28 -11.19 -2.31 7.72
C ALA A 28 -11.81 -2.21 6.33
N VAL A 29 -12.76 -1.30 6.12
CA VAL A 29 -13.38 -1.04 4.79
C VAL A 29 -12.31 -0.64 3.78
N ALA A 30 -11.41 0.29 4.15
CA ALA A 30 -10.33 0.71 3.27
C ALA A 30 -9.36 -0.44 2.93
N ASN A 31 -8.92 -1.18 3.94
CA ASN A 31 -7.98 -2.29 3.77
C ASN A 31 -8.57 -3.47 2.98
N LEU A 32 -9.85 -3.79 3.16
CA LEU A 32 -10.53 -4.82 2.37
C LEU A 32 -10.56 -4.43 0.89
N ASN A 33 -10.92 -3.18 0.57
CA ASN A 33 -10.97 -2.70 -0.81
C ASN A 33 -9.61 -2.73 -1.53
N LEU A 34 -8.49 -2.68 -0.80
CA LEU A 34 -7.15 -2.88 -1.39
C LEU A 34 -6.96 -4.30 -1.95
N SER A 35 -7.46 -5.32 -1.26
CA SER A 35 -7.10 -6.71 -1.52
C SER A 35 -8.15 -7.50 -2.31
N VAL A 36 -9.44 -7.11 -2.24
CA VAL A 36 -10.55 -7.90 -2.80
C VAL A 36 -10.49 -8.07 -4.31
N ALA A 37 -9.97 -7.08 -5.05
CA ALA A 37 -9.93 -7.12 -6.51
C ALA A 37 -8.97 -8.18 -7.06
N ASN A 38 -7.87 -8.45 -6.38
CA ASN A 38 -6.81 -9.33 -6.89
C ASN A 38 -7.29 -10.75 -7.19
N VAL A 39 -8.22 -11.28 -6.38
CA VAL A 39 -8.80 -12.62 -6.58
C VAL A 39 -9.76 -12.65 -7.77
N ALA A 40 -10.42 -11.52 -8.06
CA ALA A 40 -11.41 -11.40 -9.13
C ALA A 40 -10.80 -11.09 -10.51
N LEU A 41 -9.52 -10.73 -10.60
CA LEU A 41 -8.88 -10.30 -11.85
C LEU A 41 -9.05 -11.29 -13.01
N PRO A 42 -8.87 -12.61 -12.84
CA PRO A 42 -9.09 -13.54 -13.94
C PRO A 42 -10.53 -13.53 -14.45
N SER A 43 -11.52 -13.50 -13.56
CA SER A 43 -12.95 -13.44 -13.94
C SER A 43 -13.31 -12.11 -14.61
N ILE A 44 -12.74 -10.98 -14.15
CA ILE A 44 -12.89 -9.67 -14.79
C ILE A 44 -12.28 -9.69 -16.20
N GLY A 45 -11.09 -10.31 -16.34
CA GLY A 45 -10.41 -10.46 -17.63
C GLY A 45 -11.20 -11.24 -18.65
N GLN A 46 -11.90 -12.30 -18.22
CA GLN A 46 -12.78 -13.10 -19.07
C GLN A 46 -14.05 -12.35 -19.46
N ASP A 47 -14.69 -11.65 -18.52
CA ASP A 47 -15.97 -10.97 -18.75
C ASP A 47 -15.84 -9.77 -19.70
N PHE A 48 -14.78 -8.97 -19.55
CA PHE A 48 -14.53 -7.77 -20.36
C PHE A 48 -13.57 -7.99 -21.54
N ASP A 49 -13.04 -9.18 -21.74
CA ASP A 49 -11.93 -9.42 -22.67
C ASP A 49 -10.78 -8.41 -22.46
N SER A 50 -10.42 -8.18 -21.21
CA SER A 50 -9.45 -7.14 -20.82
C SER A 50 -8.02 -7.52 -21.20
N SER A 51 -7.21 -6.49 -21.52
CA SER A 51 -5.77 -6.67 -21.62
C SER A 51 -5.13 -6.84 -20.23
N GLN A 52 -3.97 -7.47 -20.18
CA GLN A 52 -3.23 -7.60 -18.90
C GLN A 52 -2.96 -6.23 -18.29
N THR A 53 -2.58 -5.23 -19.08
CA THR A 53 -2.40 -3.84 -18.62
C THR A 53 -3.64 -3.27 -17.96
N MET A 54 -4.84 -3.54 -18.49
CA MET A 54 -6.07 -3.05 -17.89
C MET A 54 -6.38 -3.77 -16.58
N LEU A 55 -6.09 -5.07 -16.48
CA LEU A 55 -6.17 -5.82 -15.23
C LEU A 55 -5.20 -5.27 -14.18
N ASP A 56 -3.98 -4.93 -14.59
CA ASP A 56 -2.99 -4.28 -13.73
C ASP A 56 -3.51 -2.92 -13.21
N LEU A 57 -4.10 -2.10 -14.09
CA LEU A 57 -4.72 -0.83 -13.72
C LEU A 57 -5.90 -1.01 -12.76
N VAL A 58 -6.77 -1.98 -12.99
CA VAL A 58 -7.89 -2.31 -12.07
C VAL A 58 -7.36 -2.72 -10.70
N ALA A 59 -6.32 -3.55 -10.65
CA ALA A 59 -5.69 -3.98 -9.40
C ALA A 59 -5.11 -2.79 -8.62
N VAL A 60 -4.34 -1.94 -9.30
CA VAL A 60 -3.63 -0.80 -8.72
C VAL A 60 -4.56 0.40 -8.46
N GLY A 61 -5.69 0.52 -9.17
CA GLY A 61 -6.52 1.72 -9.17
C GLY A 61 -6.91 2.25 -7.79
N TYR A 62 -7.23 1.36 -6.85
CA TYR A 62 -7.58 1.77 -5.50
C TYR A 62 -6.37 2.28 -4.72
N SER A 63 -5.24 1.58 -4.75
CA SER A 63 -4.01 2.03 -4.11
C SER A 63 -3.44 3.30 -4.76
N LEU A 64 -3.63 3.47 -6.07
CA LEU A 64 -3.31 4.70 -6.79
C LEU A 64 -4.10 5.89 -6.23
N GLY A 65 -5.44 5.78 -6.16
CA GLY A 65 -6.29 6.84 -5.62
C GLY A 65 -5.94 7.19 -4.17
N LEU A 66 -5.71 6.18 -3.34
CA LEU A 66 -5.32 6.34 -1.95
C LEU A 66 -3.95 7.02 -1.83
N ALA A 67 -2.92 6.50 -2.48
CA ALA A 67 -1.56 7.04 -2.41
C ALA A 67 -1.45 8.48 -2.95
N CYS A 68 -2.16 8.79 -4.04
CA CYS A 68 -2.19 10.15 -4.58
C CYS A 68 -2.74 11.18 -3.58
N SER A 69 -3.72 10.78 -2.78
CA SER A 69 -4.54 11.72 -2.02
C SER A 69 -4.22 11.78 -0.52
N VAL A 70 -3.58 10.75 0.04
CA VAL A 70 -3.39 10.58 1.49
C VAL A 70 -2.75 11.79 2.18
N LEU A 71 -1.72 12.39 1.59
CA LEU A 71 -1.03 13.54 2.16
C LEU A 71 -1.92 14.78 2.18
N TRP A 72 -2.55 15.08 1.07
CA TRP A 72 -3.36 16.28 0.92
C TRP A 72 -4.67 16.18 1.70
N LEU A 73 -5.40 15.08 1.53
CA LEU A 73 -6.70 14.89 2.20
C LEU A 73 -6.53 14.69 3.71
N GLY A 74 -5.41 14.10 4.16
CA GLY A 74 -5.03 14.06 5.57
C GLY A 74 -4.86 15.46 6.17
N ALA A 75 -4.12 16.35 5.48
CA ALA A 75 -3.93 17.74 5.90
C ALA A 75 -5.23 18.54 5.87
N LEU A 76 -6.12 18.30 4.90
CA LEU A 76 -7.47 18.89 4.88
C LEU A 76 -8.30 18.43 6.09
N GLY A 77 -8.17 17.16 6.49
CA GLY A 77 -8.81 16.63 7.69
C GLY A 77 -8.36 17.32 8.97
N ASP A 78 -7.06 17.58 9.09
CA ASP A 78 -6.48 18.29 10.23
C ASP A 78 -6.96 19.76 10.30
N ARG A 79 -7.28 20.39 9.16
CA ARG A 79 -7.73 21.77 9.09
C ARG A 79 -9.25 21.94 9.20
N TYR A 80 -10.00 21.15 8.46
CA TYR A 80 -11.45 21.32 8.28
C TYR A 80 -12.30 20.38 9.12
N GLY A 81 -11.66 19.47 9.85
CA GLY A 81 -12.32 18.55 10.77
C GLY A 81 -12.14 17.08 10.40
N ARG A 82 -11.47 16.38 11.27
CA ARG A 82 -11.18 14.93 11.11
C ARG A 82 -12.45 14.08 11.01
N LYS A 83 -13.48 14.41 11.83
CA LYS A 83 -14.78 13.71 11.74
C LYS A 83 -15.43 13.89 10.37
N ALA A 84 -15.43 15.12 9.84
CA ALA A 84 -16.03 15.38 8.53
C ALA A 84 -15.35 14.57 7.44
N MET A 85 -14.01 14.56 7.39
CA MET A 85 -13.24 13.78 6.42
C MET A 85 -13.48 12.28 6.58
N LEU A 86 -13.51 11.76 7.81
CA LEU A 86 -13.81 10.36 8.09
C LEU A 86 -15.18 9.95 7.53
N VAL A 87 -16.22 10.74 7.85
CA VAL A 87 -17.61 10.45 7.44
C VAL A 87 -17.76 10.60 5.94
N TRP A 88 -17.33 11.70 5.33
CA TRP A 88 -17.46 11.93 3.90
C TRP A 88 -16.68 10.91 3.08
N GLY A 89 -15.45 10.57 3.49
CA GLY A 89 -14.67 9.53 2.84
C GLY A 89 -15.38 8.17 2.87
N THR A 90 -15.93 7.79 4.03
CA THR A 90 -16.65 6.52 4.14
C THR A 90 -17.98 6.53 3.37
N VAL A 91 -18.70 7.65 3.35
CA VAL A 91 -19.94 7.85 2.54
C VAL A 91 -19.62 7.73 1.05
N LEU A 92 -18.55 8.39 0.57
CA LEU A 92 -18.16 8.35 -0.84
C LEU A 92 -17.64 6.96 -1.26
N ALA A 93 -17.11 6.15 -0.36
CA ALA A 93 -16.73 4.77 -0.65
C ALA A 93 -17.93 3.92 -1.12
N ILE A 94 -19.16 4.22 -0.65
CA ILE A 94 -20.37 3.47 -1.01
C ILE A 94 -20.70 3.57 -2.51
N PRO A 95 -20.90 4.77 -3.11
CA PRO A 95 -21.20 4.87 -4.53
C PRO A 95 -20.05 4.36 -5.43
N PHE A 96 -18.80 4.53 -5.02
CA PHE A 96 -17.68 3.98 -5.80
C PHE A 96 -17.60 2.46 -5.73
N SER A 97 -17.94 1.83 -4.60
CA SER A 97 -18.04 0.37 -4.50
C SER A 97 -19.21 -0.18 -5.33
N LEU A 98 -20.35 0.52 -5.35
CA LEU A 98 -21.49 0.19 -6.23
C LEU A 98 -21.10 0.34 -7.70
N LEU A 99 -20.46 1.44 -8.07
CA LEU A 99 -20.01 1.66 -9.44
C LEU A 99 -18.98 0.60 -9.88
N ALA A 100 -18.10 0.17 -8.98
CA ALA A 100 -17.16 -0.91 -9.26
C ALA A 100 -17.87 -2.26 -9.45
N ALA A 101 -18.86 -2.57 -8.61
CA ALA A 101 -19.62 -3.84 -8.69
C ALA A 101 -20.41 -3.98 -9.99
N TYR A 102 -20.99 -2.88 -10.47
CA TYR A 102 -21.86 -2.85 -11.66
C TYR A 102 -21.21 -2.08 -12.82
N ALA A 103 -19.89 -2.04 -12.89
CA ALA A 103 -19.19 -1.36 -13.96
C ALA A 103 -19.53 -1.98 -15.34
N PRO A 104 -19.93 -1.17 -16.34
CA PRO A 104 -20.25 -1.67 -17.66
C PRO A 104 -19.02 -1.96 -18.52
N THR A 105 -17.86 -1.45 -18.14
CA THR A 105 -16.56 -1.63 -18.80
C THR A 105 -15.43 -1.67 -17.79
N ASP A 106 -14.31 -2.28 -18.16
CA ASP A 106 -13.09 -2.31 -17.36
C ASP A 106 -12.54 -0.90 -17.07
N THR A 107 -12.68 0.04 -17.98
CA THR A 107 -12.30 1.45 -17.79
C THR A 107 -13.14 2.12 -16.69
N VAL A 108 -14.46 1.90 -16.69
CA VAL A 108 -15.33 2.40 -15.62
C VAL A 108 -15.00 1.73 -14.28
N LEU A 109 -14.68 0.45 -14.30
CA LEU A 109 -14.21 -0.27 -13.11
C LEU A 109 -12.91 0.35 -12.56
N PHE A 110 -11.93 0.61 -13.43
CA PHE A 110 -10.69 1.29 -13.02
C PHE A 110 -10.96 2.66 -12.39
N LEU A 111 -11.78 3.49 -13.04
CA LEU A 111 -12.13 4.82 -12.51
C LEU A 111 -12.89 4.75 -11.19
N ALA A 112 -13.78 3.78 -11.03
CA ALA A 112 -14.49 3.52 -9.78
C ALA A 112 -13.50 3.10 -8.66
N ARG A 113 -12.50 2.29 -8.99
CA ARG A 113 -11.42 1.91 -8.07
C ARG A 113 -10.59 3.12 -7.64
N VAL A 114 -10.19 3.98 -8.57
CA VAL A 114 -9.47 5.23 -8.26
C VAL A 114 -10.32 6.13 -7.37
N GLY A 115 -11.60 6.33 -7.70
CA GLY A 115 -12.53 7.12 -6.88
C GLY A 115 -12.71 6.56 -5.47
N GLY A 116 -12.82 5.23 -5.34
CA GLY A 116 -12.86 4.54 -4.05
C GLY A 116 -11.58 4.75 -3.24
N GLY A 117 -10.41 4.73 -3.90
CA GLY A 117 -9.12 5.05 -3.29
C GLY A 117 -9.02 6.49 -2.81
N LEU A 118 -9.50 7.47 -3.58
CA LEU A 118 -9.59 8.87 -3.14
C LEU A 118 -10.49 9.02 -1.90
N ALA A 119 -11.63 8.34 -1.90
CA ALA A 119 -12.54 8.31 -0.75
C ALA A 119 -11.85 7.71 0.50
N ALA A 120 -11.08 6.64 0.33
CA ALA A 120 -10.27 6.06 1.40
C ALA A 120 -9.17 7.01 1.87
N GLY A 121 -8.53 7.77 0.99
CA GLY A 121 -7.54 8.81 1.32
C GLY A 121 -8.09 9.94 2.21
N MET A 122 -9.41 10.17 2.18
CA MET A 122 -10.08 11.04 3.15
C MET A 122 -10.27 10.37 4.51
N ALA A 123 -10.72 9.12 4.53
CA ALA A 123 -11.17 8.43 5.74
C ALA A 123 -10.03 7.76 6.51
N PHE A 124 -9.14 7.03 5.84
CA PHE A 124 -8.16 6.14 6.45
C PHE A 124 -7.14 6.86 7.34
N PRO A 125 -6.44 7.93 6.89
CA PRO A 125 -5.46 8.64 7.71
C PRO A 125 -6.11 9.28 8.95
N THR A 126 -7.36 9.72 8.82
CA THR A 126 -8.08 10.34 9.92
C THR A 126 -8.43 9.38 11.04
N THR A 127 -8.48 8.05 10.79
CA THR A 127 -8.70 7.05 11.84
C THR A 127 -7.57 7.05 12.86
N LEU A 128 -6.32 6.99 12.40
CA LEU A 128 -5.14 7.01 13.27
C LEU A 128 -4.97 8.38 13.94
N ALA A 129 -5.20 9.47 13.20
CA ALA A 129 -5.15 10.83 13.74
C ALA A 129 -6.16 11.03 14.88
N LEU A 130 -7.38 10.48 14.77
CA LEU A 130 -8.38 10.51 15.84
C LEU A 130 -7.98 9.65 17.03
N ILE A 131 -7.40 8.47 16.82
CA ILE A 131 -6.89 7.64 17.93
C ILE A 131 -5.80 8.40 18.69
N THR A 132 -4.86 9.01 17.99
CA THR A 132 -3.76 9.76 18.64
C THR A 132 -4.24 10.98 19.39
N ALA A 133 -5.33 11.61 18.96
CA ALA A 133 -5.90 12.81 19.58
C ALA A 133 -6.85 12.50 20.75
N LEU A 134 -7.58 11.38 20.71
CA LEU A 134 -8.63 11.07 21.68
C LEU A 134 -8.16 10.21 22.85
N TRP A 135 -7.08 9.42 22.68
CA TRP A 135 -6.52 8.59 23.76
C TRP A 135 -5.19 9.13 24.26
N SER A 136 -4.93 8.99 25.56
CA SER A 136 -3.71 9.45 26.20
C SER A 136 -2.75 8.28 26.52
N ARG A 137 -1.45 8.57 26.47
CA ARG A 137 -0.36 7.70 26.98
C ARG A 137 -0.54 6.19 26.66
N ALA A 138 -0.62 5.35 27.70
CA ALA A 138 -0.72 3.89 27.57
C ALA A 138 -2.00 3.42 26.85
N ALA A 139 -3.12 4.11 27.04
CA ALA A 139 -4.37 3.82 26.34
C ALA A 139 -4.25 4.07 24.82
N ARG A 140 -3.51 5.09 24.40
CA ARG A 140 -3.20 5.38 22.99
C ARG A 140 -2.44 4.21 22.36
N THR A 141 -1.34 3.78 22.98
CA THR A 141 -0.52 2.68 22.47
C THR A 141 -1.35 1.40 22.30
N ARG A 142 -2.21 1.09 23.28
CA ARG A 142 -3.10 -0.07 23.20
C ARG A 142 -4.14 0.07 22.08
N SER A 143 -4.72 1.25 21.90
CA SER A 143 -5.71 1.51 20.86
C SER A 143 -5.11 1.44 19.46
N ILE A 144 -3.89 1.98 19.27
CA ILE A 144 -3.14 1.86 18.01
C ILE A 144 -2.81 0.39 17.72
N ALA A 145 -2.37 -0.37 18.72
CA ALA A 145 -2.07 -1.79 18.56
C ALA A 145 -3.32 -2.60 18.15
N LEU A 146 -4.48 -2.32 18.77
CA LEU A 146 -5.76 -2.95 18.40
C LEU A 146 -6.21 -2.54 16.98
N TRP A 147 -6.13 -1.26 16.65
CA TRP A 147 -6.46 -0.75 15.32
C TRP A 147 -5.59 -1.38 14.23
N SER A 148 -4.28 -1.42 14.43
CA SER A 148 -3.33 -2.02 13.47
C SER A 148 -3.50 -3.54 13.37
N GLY A 149 -3.62 -4.23 14.51
CA GLY A 149 -3.76 -5.68 14.54
C GLY A 149 -5.06 -6.19 13.94
N LEU A 150 -6.20 -5.59 14.31
CA LEU A 150 -7.50 -5.96 13.77
C LEU A 150 -7.65 -5.49 12.31
N GLY A 151 -7.16 -4.29 11.96
CA GLY A 151 -7.15 -3.81 10.58
C GLY A 151 -6.35 -4.73 9.66
N GLY A 152 -5.18 -5.18 10.09
CA GLY A 152 -4.36 -6.15 9.36
C GLY A 152 -5.01 -7.54 9.24
N ALA A 153 -5.62 -8.03 10.32
CA ALA A 153 -6.33 -9.31 10.31
C ALA A 153 -7.52 -9.31 9.33
N ILE A 154 -8.30 -8.23 9.34
CA ILE A 154 -9.45 -8.08 8.42
C ILE A 154 -8.96 -7.95 6.96
N ALA A 155 -7.89 -7.20 6.71
CA ALA A 155 -7.30 -7.11 5.38
C ALA A 155 -6.86 -8.48 4.84
N ALA A 156 -6.27 -9.32 5.69
CA ALA A 156 -5.85 -10.67 5.33
C ALA A 156 -7.02 -11.61 5.00
N LEU A 157 -8.21 -11.35 5.55
CA LEU A 157 -9.42 -12.09 5.22
C LEU A 157 -10.07 -11.65 3.89
N GLY A 158 -9.65 -10.52 3.31
CA GLY A 158 -10.19 -9.99 2.06
C GLY A 158 -10.15 -10.99 0.91
N PRO A 159 -8.98 -11.54 0.55
CA PRO A 159 -8.88 -12.55 -0.52
C PRO A 159 -9.71 -13.81 -0.25
N PHE A 160 -9.79 -14.28 1.00
CA PHE A 160 -10.62 -15.42 1.38
C PHE A 160 -12.11 -15.12 1.16
N ALA A 161 -12.59 -13.98 1.68
CA ALA A 161 -14.00 -13.58 1.53
C ALA A 161 -14.36 -13.34 0.06
N SER A 162 -13.44 -12.75 -0.74
CA SER A 162 -13.61 -12.58 -2.18
C SER A 162 -13.69 -13.93 -2.90
N GLY A 163 -12.81 -14.87 -2.56
CA GLY A 163 -12.82 -16.20 -3.13
C GLY A 163 -14.13 -16.94 -2.88
N LEU A 164 -14.66 -16.85 -1.64
CA LEU A 164 -15.95 -17.45 -1.27
C LEU A 164 -17.13 -16.84 -2.05
N LEU A 165 -17.12 -15.51 -2.25
CA LEU A 165 -18.15 -14.84 -3.04
C LEU A 165 -18.11 -15.27 -4.51
N LEU A 166 -16.91 -15.37 -5.08
CA LEU A 166 -16.70 -15.72 -6.49
C LEU A 166 -17.09 -17.16 -6.83
N GLU A 167 -17.17 -18.05 -5.86
CA GLU A 167 -17.70 -19.41 -6.09
C GLU A 167 -19.21 -19.45 -6.33
N HIS A 168 -19.95 -18.43 -5.84
CA HIS A 168 -21.40 -18.46 -5.85
C HIS A 168 -22.01 -17.26 -6.60
N PHE A 169 -21.25 -16.19 -6.81
CA PHE A 169 -21.71 -14.93 -7.39
C PHE A 169 -20.75 -14.43 -8.47
N TRP A 170 -21.18 -13.41 -9.23
CA TRP A 170 -20.35 -12.78 -10.27
C TRP A 170 -19.20 -11.94 -9.65
N TRP A 171 -18.22 -11.58 -10.47
CA TRP A 171 -17.01 -10.87 -10.01
C TRP A 171 -17.29 -9.54 -9.28
N GLY A 172 -18.36 -8.83 -9.65
CA GLY A 172 -18.74 -7.56 -9.00
C GLY A 172 -19.12 -7.71 -7.52
N SER A 173 -19.53 -8.91 -7.09
CA SER A 173 -19.91 -9.19 -5.70
C SER A 173 -18.78 -8.90 -4.69
N VAL A 174 -17.53 -9.02 -5.08
CA VAL A 174 -16.39 -8.76 -4.20
C VAL A 174 -16.32 -7.28 -3.76
N PHE A 175 -16.78 -6.35 -4.61
CA PHE A 175 -16.83 -4.93 -4.28
C PHE A 175 -18.04 -4.59 -3.38
N LEU A 176 -19.08 -5.41 -3.40
CA LEU A 176 -20.24 -5.28 -2.51
C LEU A 176 -19.94 -5.76 -1.08
N LEU A 177 -18.90 -6.59 -0.89
CA LEU A 177 -18.48 -7.11 0.43
C LEU A 177 -18.32 -6.00 1.47
N THR A 178 -17.77 -4.87 1.06
CA THR A 178 -17.46 -3.76 1.96
C THR A 178 -18.64 -2.84 2.23
N LEU A 179 -19.73 -2.91 1.46
CA LEU A 179 -20.88 -2.01 1.60
C LEU A 179 -21.58 -2.09 2.96
N PRO A 180 -21.97 -3.27 3.46
CA PRO A 180 -22.62 -3.36 4.77
C PRO A 180 -21.71 -2.83 5.89
N LEU A 181 -20.40 -3.10 5.79
CA LEU A 181 -19.41 -2.60 6.74
C LEU A 181 -19.29 -1.07 6.66
N ALA A 182 -19.27 -0.50 5.45
CA ALA A 182 -19.20 0.94 5.22
C ALA A 182 -20.45 1.66 5.77
N VAL A 183 -21.64 1.13 5.55
CA VAL A 183 -22.89 1.70 6.10
C VAL A 183 -22.85 1.71 7.63
N VAL A 184 -22.48 0.60 8.27
CA VAL A 184 -22.34 0.52 9.73
C VAL A 184 -21.26 1.49 10.21
N ALA A 185 -20.13 1.55 9.52
CA ALA A 185 -19.03 2.46 9.86
C ALA A 185 -19.45 3.93 9.81
N VAL A 186 -20.20 4.35 8.77
CA VAL A 186 -20.76 5.72 8.65
C VAL A 186 -21.65 6.03 9.83
N VAL A 187 -22.60 5.16 10.14
CA VAL A 187 -23.56 5.38 11.24
C VAL A 187 -22.83 5.50 12.57
N LEU A 188 -21.90 4.58 12.86
CA LEU A 188 -21.12 4.61 14.11
C LEU A 188 -20.22 5.85 14.17
N ALA A 189 -19.53 6.19 13.07
CA ALA A 189 -18.67 7.38 13.02
C ALA A 189 -19.46 8.67 13.22
N TRP A 190 -20.62 8.78 12.57
CA TRP A 190 -21.49 9.96 12.72
C TRP A 190 -21.96 10.17 14.16
N TRP A 191 -22.35 9.10 14.85
CA TRP A 191 -22.97 9.20 16.18
C TRP A 191 -21.95 9.19 17.33
N LEU A 192 -20.80 8.52 17.17
CA LEU A 192 -19.87 8.29 18.27
C LEU A 192 -18.62 9.17 18.23
N VAL A 193 -18.14 9.55 17.04
CA VAL A 193 -16.91 10.34 16.92
C VAL A 193 -17.20 11.81 17.25
N PRO A 194 -16.42 12.44 18.15
CA PRO A 194 -16.59 13.88 18.46
C PRO A 194 -16.38 14.76 17.25
N ALA A 195 -17.12 15.90 17.19
CA ALA A 195 -17.11 16.80 16.02
C ALA A 195 -15.79 17.58 15.88
N HIS A 196 -15.26 18.08 16.99
CA HIS A 196 -14.07 18.94 16.99
C HIS A 196 -12.98 18.28 17.83
N VAL A 197 -11.87 17.89 17.18
CA VAL A 197 -10.76 17.20 17.83
C VAL A 197 -9.44 17.76 17.31
N ASN A 198 -8.84 18.69 18.08
CA ASN A 198 -7.50 19.26 17.82
C ASN A 198 -7.29 19.69 16.35
N GLU A 199 -8.20 20.51 15.84
CA GLU A 199 -8.11 21.04 14.49
C GLU A 199 -6.95 22.04 14.40
N SER A 200 -6.19 21.97 13.29
CA SER A 200 -5.12 22.92 13.01
C SER A 200 -5.70 24.28 12.57
N THR A 201 -5.10 25.37 13.02
CA THR A 201 -5.40 26.72 12.52
C THR A 201 -4.56 27.08 11.30
N GLU A 202 -3.56 26.27 10.95
CA GLU A 202 -2.64 26.53 9.85
C GLU A 202 -3.32 26.32 8.49
N GLN A 203 -2.95 27.14 7.50
CA GLN A 203 -3.46 26.98 6.13
C GLN A 203 -2.83 25.76 5.46
N VAL A 204 -3.66 24.96 4.79
CA VAL A 204 -3.20 23.78 4.03
C VAL A 204 -2.55 24.24 2.72
N ASP A 205 -1.41 23.65 2.38
CA ASP A 205 -0.76 23.85 1.09
C ASP A 205 -1.48 23.06 -0.02
N ASN A 206 -2.60 23.64 -0.53
CA ASN A 206 -3.39 23.00 -1.58
C ASN A 206 -2.60 22.80 -2.88
N LEU A 207 -1.69 23.74 -3.22
CA LEU A 207 -0.85 23.59 -4.42
C LEU A 207 0.11 22.41 -4.28
N GLY A 208 0.76 22.27 -3.11
CA GLY A 208 1.57 21.10 -2.79
C GLY A 208 0.75 19.81 -2.85
N GLY A 209 -0.49 19.85 -2.37
CA GLY A 209 -1.43 18.73 -2.44
C GLY A 209 -1.74 18.29 -3.87
N ILE A 210 -2.10 19.22 -4.74
CA ILE A 210 -2.36 18.94 -6.16
C ILE A 210 -1.08 18.41 -6.85
N LEU A 211 0.07 19.01 -6.56
CA LEU A 211 1.35 18.55 -7.14
C LEU A 211 1.70 17.12 -6.70
N SER A 212 1.45 16.75 -5.44
CA SER A 212 1.66 15.38 -4.95
C SER A 212 0.72 14.38 -5.65
N LEU A 213 -0.54 14.76 -5.85
CA LEU A 213 -1.52 13.94 -6.56
C LEU A 213 -1.10 13.71 -8.01
N VAL A 214 -0.71 14.77 -8.72
CA VAL A 214 -0.24 14.68 -10.12
C VAL A 214 1.04 13.86 -10.21
N LEU A 215 1.99 14.07 -9.29
CA LEU A 215 3.25 13.32 -9.23
C LEU A 215 3.02 11.81 -9.12
N VAL A 216 2.29 11.40 -8.10
CA VAL A 216 2.06 9.98 -7.82
C VAL A 216 1.21 9.36 -8.93
N GLY A 217 0.16 10.06 -9.38
CA GLY A 217 -0.72 9.59 -10.44
C GLY A 217 0.02 9.38 -11.76
N ALA A 218 0.78 10.39 -12.21
CA ALA A 218 1.52 10.30 -13.44
C ALA A 218 2.65 9.25 -13.37
N LEU A 219 3.33 9.11 -12.23
CA LEU A 219 4.37 8.10 -12.04
C LEU A 219 3.82 6.68 -12.18
N ILE A 220 2.74 6.35 -11.47
CA ILE A 220 2.15 5.02 -11.49
C ILE A 220 1.60 4.69 -12.87
N LEU A 221 0.91 5.64 -13.51
CA LEU A 221 0.42 5.45 -14.89
C LEU A 221 1.57 5.28 -15.88
N ALA A 222 2.66 6.06 -15.75
CA ALA A 222 3.84 5.90 -16.59
C ALA A 222 4.44 4.49 -16.51
N ILE A 223 4.53 3.92 -15.30
CA ILE A 223 5.03 2.56 -15.09
C ILE A 223 4.11 1.54 -15.78
N ASN A 224 2.79 1.64 -15.60
CA ASN A 224 1.83 0.71 -16.20
C ASN A 224 1.83 0.78 -17.73
N PHE A 225 1.89 1.97 -18.33
CA PHE A 225 1.92 2.12 -19.77
C PHE A 225 3.28 1.86 -20.42
N ALA A 226 4.35 1.72 -19.64
CA ALA A 226 5.70 1.42 -20.15
C ALA A 226 5.77 0.08 -20.91
N ALA A 227 4.96 -0.90 -20.50
CA ALA A 227 4.90 -2.21 -21.13
C ALA A 227 3.93 -2.30 -22.32
N VAL A 228 3.15 -1.25 -22.59
CA VAL A 228 2.13 -1.26 -23.66
C VAL A 228 2.76 -0.97 -25.01
N PRO A 229 2.63 -1.87 -26.01
CA PRO A 229 3.11 -1.62 -27.37
C PRO A 229 2.51 -0.33 -27.93
N ASN A 230 3.35 0.48 -28.58
CA ASN A 230 2.97 1.77 -29.20
C ASN A 230 2.53 2.88 -28.22
N ALA A 231 2.58 2.68 -26.90
CA ALA A 231 2.27 3.70 -25.92
C ALA A 231 3.48 4.57 -25.50
N HIS A 232 4.64 4.46 -26.16
CA HIS A 232 5.87 5.16 -25.78
C HIS A 232 5.70 6.67 -25.63
N ARG A 233 4.91 7.32 -26.50
CA ARG A 233 4.63 8.76 -26.39
C ARG A 233 3.87 9.08 -25.11
N LEU A 234 2.83 8.30 -24.80
CA LEU A 234 2.06 8.47 -23.57
C LEU A 234 2.94 8.24 -22.32
N THR A 235 3.73 7.18 -22.33
CA THR A 235 4.68 6.86 -21.25
C THR A 235 5.67 8.00 -21.01
N LEU A 236 6.28 8.54 -22.09
CA LEU A 236 7.22 9.65 -21.98
C LEU A 236 6.54 10.94 -21.48
N VAL A 237 5.32 11.22 -21.95
CA VAL A 237 4.54 12.38 -21.46
C VAL A 237 4.22 12.22 -19.97
N LEU A 238 3.73 11.06 -19.55
CA LEU A 238 3.43 10.80 -18.14
C LEU A 238 4.68 10.86 -17.26
N ALA A 239 5.80 10.29 -17.72
CA ALA A 239 7.08 10.39 -17.01
C ALA A 239 7.57 11.85 -16.92
N GLY A 240 7.45 12.62 -17.99
CA GLY A 240 7.76 14.04 -18.02
C GLY A 240 6.90 14.85 -17.06
N VAL A 241 5.59 14.57 -17.03
CA VAL A 241 4.65 15.19 -16.08
C VAL A 241 5.02 14.82 -14.64
N ALA A 242 5.36 13.56 -14.36
CA ALA A 242 5.78 13.12 -13.03
C ALA A 242 7.07 13.84 -12.59
N LEU A 243 8.08 13.92 -13.45
CA LEU A 243 9.33 14.61 -13.15
C LEU A 243 9.13 16.12 -12.94
N LEU A 244 8.30 16.76 -13.77
CA LEU A 244 7.96 18.18 -13.61
C LEU A 244 7.20 18.41 -12.30
N ALA A 245 6.20 17.57 -12.00
CA ALA A 245 5.44 17.65 -10.75
C ALA A 245 6.35 17.42 -9.53
N LEU A 246 7.31 16.50 -9.61
CA LEU A 246 8.31 16.28 -8.55
C LEU A 246 9.16 17.53 -8.31
N ALA A 247 9.68 18.14 -9.38
CA ALA A 247 10.50 19.35 -9.28
C ALA A 247 9.69 20.52 -8.69
N LEU A 248 8.46 20.72 -9.18
CA LEU A 248 7.57 21.78 -8.68
C LEU A 248 7.12 21.51 -7.24
N PHE A 249 6.82 20.26 -6.87
CA PHE A 249 6.49 19.86 -5.50
C PHE A 249 7.65 20.18 -4.56
N PHE A 250 8.86 19.76 -4.91
CA PHE A 250 10.05 20.03 -4.10
C PHE A 250 10.30 21.54 -3.93
N LEU A 251 10.19 22.31 -5.03
CA LEU A 251 10.31 23.77 -5.00
C LEU A 251 9.23 24.41 -4.11
N ARG A 252 8.00 23.91 -4.21
CA ARG A 252 6.87 24.40 -3.40
C ARG A 252 7.09 24.11 -1.92
N GLN A 253 7.48 22.87 -1.57
CA GLN A 253 7.70 22.49 -0.16
C GLN A 253 8.83 23.31 0.50
N ARG A 254 9.85 23.72 -0.27
CA ARG A 254 10.90 24.63 0.22
C ARG A 254 10.43 26.06 0.48
N ARG A 255 9.36 26.50 -0.18
CA ARG A 255 8.90 27.91 -0.13
C ARG A 255 7.59 28.07 0.65
N ALA A 256 6.87 27.00 0.90
CA ALA A 256 5.60 27.03 1.60
C ALA A 256 5.81 27.40 3.08
N PRO A 257 5.02 28.35 3.64
CA PRO A 257 5.12 28.67 5.07
C PRO A 257 4.75 27.45 5.94
N ASN A 258 3.74 26.69 5.51
CA ASN A 258 3.28 25.44 6.14
C ASN A 258 3.35 24.32 5.10
N PRO A 259 4.54 23.70 4.88
CA PRO A 259 4.68 22.64 3.90
C PRO A 259 3.90 21.39 4.32
N LEU A 260 3.29 20.69 3.35
CA LEU A 260 2.70 19.36 3.57
C LEU A 260 3.77 18.35 3.98
N TYR A 261 4.96 18.52 3.44
CA TYR A 261 6.10 17.64 3.66
C TYR A 261 7.32 18.47 4.03
N ASP A 262 7.65 18.49 5.31
CA ASP A 262 8.79 19.23 5.84
C ASP A 262 10.09 18.57 5.39
N LEU A 263 10.83 19.22 4.49
CA LEU A 263 12.02 18.65 3.86
C LEU A 263 13.20 18.54 4.82
N ASP A 264 13.28 19.38 5.86
CA ASP A 264 14.35 19.32 6.84
C ASP A 264 14.19 18.11 7.75
N VAL A 265 12.94 17.83 8.16
CA VAL A 265 12.60 16.60 8.88
C VAL A 265 12.74 15.38 7.96
N ALA A 266 12.29 15.49 6.72
CA ALA A 266 12.38 14.42 5.75
C ALA A 266 13.85 14.05 5.40
N ALA A 267 14.79 14.98 5.50
CA ALA A 267 16.21 14.73 5.25
C ALA A 267 16.91 13.96 6.40
N ARG A 268 16.25 13.79 7.56
CA ARG A 268 16.81 13.02 8.68
C ARG A 268 17.04 11.56 8.26
N PRO A 269 18.27 11.00 8.38
CA PRO A 269 18.55 9.63 7.91
C PRO A 269 17.61 8.55 8.45
N PRO A 270 17.24 8.51 9.76
CA PRO A 270 16.28 7.50 10.22
C PRO A 270 14.91 7.63 9.57
N PHE A 271 14.51 8.84 9.14
CA PHE A 271 13.22 9.10 8.52
C PHE A 271 13.19 8.62 7.05
N TRP A 272 14.02 9.20 6.17
CA TRP A 272 13.92 8.91 4.74
C TRP A 272 14.33 7.47 4.40
N VAL A 273 15.32 6.91 5.11
CA VAL A 273 15.71 5.51 4.86
C VAL A 273 14.61 4.55 5.30
N ALA A 274 13.95 4.82 6.45
CA ALA A 274 12.80 4.03 6.88
C ALA A 274 11.61 4.16 5.91
N ALA A 275 11.36 5.37 5.36
CA ALA A 275 10.33 5.60 4.35
C ALA A 275 10.60 4.76 3.09
N CYS A 276 11.80 4.84 2.53
CA CYS A 276 12.21 4.03 1.37
C CYS A 276 12.13 2.52 1.66
N ALA A 277 12.60 2.11 2.84
CA ALA A 277 12.55 0.72 3.25
C ALA A 277 11.10 0.22 3.32
N GLY A 278 10.20 0.98 3.90
CA GLY A 278 8.79 0.63 4.00
C GLY A 278 8.10 0.51 2.64
N VAL A 279 8.38 1.43 1.70
CA VAL A 279 7.86 1.36 0.32
C VAL A 279 8.19 0.01 -0.32
N ILE A 280 9.43 -0.47 -0.18
CA ILE A 280 9.86 -1.73 -0.78
C ILE A 280 9.25 -2.93 -0.03
N VAL A 281 9.26 -2.92 1.31
CA VAL A 281 8.76 -4.03 2.13
C VAL A 281 7.27 -4.25 1.92
N PHE A 282 6.45 -3.21 2.09
CA PHE A 282 5.00 -3.32 1.94
C PHE A 282 4.61 -3.52 0.47
N GLY A 283 5.32 -2.87 -0.45
CA GLY A 283 5.15 -3.08 -1.88
C GLY A 283 5.44 -4.51 -2.31
N SER A 284 6.45 -5.15 -1.73
CA SER A 284 6.79 -6.56 -2.02
C SER A 284 5.65 -7.52 -1.65
N LEU A 285 4.96 -7.29 -0.54
CA LEU A 285 3.79 -8.09 -0.16
C LEU A 285 2.65 -7.92 -1.17
N MET A 286 2.32 -6.67 -1.51
CA MET A 286 1.22 -6.38 -2.44
C MET A 286 1.51 -6.93 -3.83
N ALA A 287 2.74 -6.83 -4.31
CA ALA A 287 3.16 -7.37 -5.60
C ALA A 287 3.13 -8.91 -5.61
N ALA A 288 3.62 -9.56 -4.54
CA ALA A 288 3.57 -11.01 -4.41
C ALA A 288 2.12 -11.53 -4.37
N MET A 289 1.22 -10.81 -3.68
CA MET A 289 -0.22 -11.12 -3.67
C MET A 289 -0.83 -10.98 -5.07
N PHE A 290 -0.52 -9.89 -5.76
CA PHE A 290 -1.08 -9.57 -7.07
C PHE A 290 -0.73 -10.63 -8.12
N VAL A 291 0.56 -10.92 -8.31
CA VAL A 291 1.03 -11.93 -9.28
C VAL A 291 0.64 -13.33 -8.83
N GLY A 292 0.78 -13.61 -7.53
CA GLY A 292 0.50 -14.93 -7.00
C GLY A 292 -0.96 -15.36 -7.10
N GLN A 293 -1.93 -14.44 -6.97
CA GLN A 293 -3.35 -14.76 -7.17
C GLN A 293 -3.62 -15.18 -8.63
N GLN A 294 -3.02 -14.50 -9.59
CA GLN A 294 -3.14 -14.85 -11.00
C GLN A 294 -2.43 -16.17 -11.32
N PHE A 295 -1.23 -16.40 -10.76
CA PHE A 295 -0.51 -17.68 -10.90
C PHE A 295 -1.34 -18.86 -10.40
N LEU A 296 -1.94 -18.74 -9.21
CA LEU A 296 -2.75 -19.80 -8.61
C LEU A 296 -3.95 -20.18 -9.49
N GLN A 297 -4.63 -19.18 -10.06
CA GLN A 297 -5.82 -19.42 -10.86
C GLN A 297 -5.47 -19.80 -12.31
N ASN A 298 -4.60 -19.03 -12.98
CA ASN A 298 -4.32 -19.20 -14.41
C ASN A 298 -3.39 -20.40 -14.68
N VAL A 299 -2.38 -20.64 -13.83
CA VAL A 299 -1.39 -21.70 -14.05
C VAL A 299 -1.76 -22.98 -13.33
N LEU A 300 -2.06 -22.90 -12.02
CA LEU A 300 -2.38 -24.08 -11.20
C LEU A 300 -3.85 -24.50 -11.27
N GLY A 301 -4.74 -23.66 -11.83
CA GLY A 301 -6.16 -23.97 -11.95
C GLY A 301 -6.89 -24.03 -10.61
N TYR A 302 -6.42 -23.30 -9.60
CA TYR A 302 -7.10 -23.22 -8.31
C TYR A 302 -8.44 -22.48 -8.44
N SER A 303 -9.45 -22.94 -7.69
CA SER A 303 -10.66 -22.15 -7.54
C SER A 303 -10.37 -20.81 -6.84
N THR A 304 -11.26 -19.85 -7.00
CA THR A 304 -11.14 -18.53 -6.38
C THR A 304 -11.03 -18.62 -4.87
N LEU A 305 -11.77 -19.56 -4.23
CA LEU A 305 -11.66 -19.82 -2.80
C LEU A 305 -10.30 -20.41 -2.41
N GLN A 306 -9.80 -21.40 -3.17
CA GLN A 306 -8.48 -21.98 -2.94
C GLN A 306 -7.37 -20.93 -3.07
N ALA A 307 -7.45 -20.10 -4.09
CA ALA A 307 -6.52 -18.99 -4.30
C ALA A 307 -6.58 -17.96 -3.16
N GLY A 308 -7.80 -17.63 -2.67
CA GLY A 308 -7.98 -16.76 -1.52
C GLY A 308 -7.41 -17.33 -0.21
N LEU A 309 -7.58 -18.64 0.01
CA LEU A 309 -7.02 -19.35 1.18
C LEU A 309 -5.49 -19.46 1.11
N ALA A 310 -4.94 -19.56 -0.08
CA ALA A 310 -3.51 -19.82 -0.29
C ALA A 310 -2.59 -18.73 0.29
N ILE A 311 -3.09 -17.51 0.51
CA ILE A 311 -2.30 -16.41 1.07
C ILE A 311 -2.32 -16.37 2.61
N LEU A 312 -3.24 -17.07 3.27
CA LEU A 312 -3.38 -17.03 4.73
C LEU A 312 -2.09 -17.36 5.50
N PRO A 313 -1.20 -18.26 5.02
CA PRO A 313 0.09 -18.50 5.68
C PRO A 313 0.98 -17.25 5.76
N ALA A 314 0.96 -16.37 4.73
CA ALA A 314 1.70 -15.11 4.80
C ALA A 314 1.17 -14.20 5.90
N ALA A 315 -0.16 -14.03 5.96
CA ALA A 315 -0.82 -13.23 6.98
C ALA A 315 -0.58 -13.78 8.39
N ALA A 316 -0.69 -15.09 8.58
CA ALA A 316 -0.43 -15.75 9.85
C ALA A 316 1.03 -15.53 10.31
N CYS A 317 2.00 -15.70 9.42
CA CYS A 317 3.41 -15.44 9.72
C CYS A 317 3.65 -13.97 10.09
N MET A 318 3.06 -13.02 9.33
CA MET A 318 3.18 -11.59 9.60
C MET A 318 2.64 -11.23 10.99
N VAL A 319 1.44 -11.71 11.36
CA VAL A 319 0.82 -11.46 12.66
C VAL A 319 1.64 -12.04 13.82
N VAL A 320 2.20 -13.24 13.64
CA VAL A 320 3.03 -13.89 14.66
C VAL A 320 4.39 -13.22 14.83
N VAL A 321 4.98 -12.74 13.73
CA VAL A 321 6.35 -12.19 13.70
C VAL A 321 6.39 -10.71 14.07
N ALA A 322 5.40 -9.90 13.67
CA ALA A 322 5.41 -8.45 13.90
C ALA A 322 5.60 -8.04 15.40
N PRO A 323 4.94 -8.67 16.40
CA PRO A 323 5.20 -8.34 17.80
C PRO A 323 6.61 -8.71 18.26
N ARG A 324 7.20 -9.75 17.66
CA ARG A 324 8.58 -10.17 17.98
C ARG A 324 9.61 -9.23 17.37
N SER A 325 9.28 -8.60 16.24
CA SER A 325 10.11 -7.59 15.59
C SER A 325 10.41 -6.43 16.52
N ALA A 326 9.42 -5.93 17.27
CA ALA A 326 9.63 -4.84 18.23
C ALA A 326 10.71 -5.19 19.28
N LYS A 327 10.70 -6.42 19.81
CA LYS A 327 11.72 -6.89 20.76
C LYS A 327 13.12 -6.97 20.12
N ILE A 328 13.20 -7.32 18.84
CA ILE A 328 14.48 -7.35 18.09
C ILE A 328 14.99 -5.94 17.85
N VAL A 329 14.10 -4.99 17.54
CA VAL A 329 14.45 -3.56 17.40
C VAL A 329 15.04 -3.03 18.70
N ASP A 330 14.42 -3.30 19.86
CA ASP A 330 14.91 -2.88 21.16
C ASP A 330 16.29 -3.48 21.48
N ALA A 331 16.51 -4.75 21.12
CA ALA A 331 17.73 -5.48 21.42
C ALA A 331 18.88 -5.16 20.45
N ARG A 332 18.62 -5.06 19.14
CA ARG A 332 19.65 -5.00 18.08
C ARG A 332 19.56 -3.76 17.19
N GLY A 333 18.54 -2.91 17.38
CA GLY A 333 18.29 -1.69 16.60
C GLY A 333 17.46 -1.92 15.34
N ALA A 334 16.93 -0.82 14.79
CA ALA A 334 16.05 -0.84 13.63
C ALA A 334 16.78 -1.30 12.35
N ARG A 335 18.02 -0.87 12.13
CA ARG A 335 18.84 -1.28 10.98
C ARG A 335 18.97 -2.79 10.84
N PHE A 336 19.35 -3.48 11.92
CA PHE A 336 19.51 -4.93 11.90
C PHE A 336 18.18 -5.62 11.58
N THR A 337 17.09 -5.17 12.19
CA THR A 337 15.76 -5.79 12.04
C THR A 337 15.21 -5.57 10.63
N LEU A 338 15.44 -4.39 10.03
CA LEU A 338 15.11 -4.11 8.63
C LEU A 338 15.85 -5.07 7.68
N LEU A 339 17.18 -5.14 7.81
CA LEU A 339 18.00 -6.02 6.95
C LEU A 339 17.62 -7.49 7.11
N PHE A 340 17.34 -7.92 8.35
CA PHE A 340 16.90 -9.29 8.61
C PHE A 340 15.55 -9.59 7.95
N GLY A 341 14.61 -8.64 7.98
CA GLY A 341 13.35 -8.76 7.25
C GLY A 341 13.54 -8.81 5.73
N TYR A 342 14.44 -7.99 5.19
CA TYR A 342 14.79 -8.03 3.76
C TYR A 342 15.35 -9.38 3.30
N VAL A 343 16.14 -10.06 4.14
CA VAL A 343 16.62 -11.41 3.82
C VAL A 343 15.45 -12.37 3.60
N PHE A 344 14.42 -12.32 4.45
CA PHE A 344 13.25 -13.18 4.28
C PHE A 344 12.42 -12.81 3.04
N VAL A 345 12.23 -11.53 2.73
CA VAL A 345 11.54 -11.11 1.50
C VAL A 345 12.32 -11.59 0.27
N LEU A 346 13.65 -11.44 0.28
CA LEU A 346 14.53 -11.93 -0.79
C LEU A 346 14.39 -13.43 -0.98
N LEU A 347 14.47 -14.20 0.11
CA LEU A 347 14.29 -15.66 0.07
C LEU A 347 12.88 -16.03 -0.44
N GLY A 348 11.87 -15.22 -0.13
CA GLY A 348 10.52 -15.40 -0.64
C GLY A 348 10.46 -15.27 -2.16
N PHE A 349 11.00 -14.20 -2.74
CA PHE A 349 11.04 -14.05 -4.21
C PHE A 349 11.95 -15.07 -4.89
N LEU A 350 13.07 -15.46 -4.28
CA LEU A 350 13.91 -16.54 -4.79
C LEU A 350 13.17 -17.89 -4.77
N ALA A 351 12.40 -18.17 -3.72
CA ALA A 351 11.58 -19.37 -3.65
C ALA A 351 10.47 -19.36 -4.72
N MET A 352 9.80 -18.24 -4.93
CA MET A 352 8.81 -18.08 -5.99
C MET A 352 9.45 -18.30 -7.37
N LEU A 353 10.56 -17.64 -7.65
CA LEU A 353 11.29 -17.77 -8.92
C LEU A 353 11.75 -19.21 -9.20
N ALA A 354 12.26 -19.92 -8.18
CA ALA A 354 12.81 -21.26 -8.35
C ALA A 354 11.76 -22.37 -8.33
N LEU A 355 10.73 -22.22 -7.49
CA LEU A 355 9.80 -23.31 -7.17
C LEU A 355 8.43 -23.17 -7.84
N TRP A 356 7.97 -21.95 -8.19
CA TRP A 356 6.65 -21.75 -8.75
C TRP A 356 6.65 -22.10 -10.24
N LYS A 357 6.11 -23.28 -10.53
CA LYS A 357 6.00 -23.87 -11.87
C LYS A 357 4.63 -24.52 -12.02
N ASP A 358 4.25 -24.92 -13.22
CA ASP A 358 3.01 -25.67 -13.43
C ASP A 358 3.05 -27.01 -12.67
N GLY A 359 1.92 -27.39 -12.11
CA GLY A 359 1.74 -28.68 -11.41
C GLY A 359 2.44 -28.80 -10.04
N ILE A 360 2.89 -27.71 -9.42
CA ILE A 360 3.54 -27.80 -8.10
C ILE A 360 2.55 -28.08 -6.96
N PRO A 361 2.97 -28.78 -5.90
CA PRO A 361 2.17 -28.95 -4.71
C PRO A 361 2.09 -27.65 -3.89
N TYR A 362 0.98 -27.47 -3.18
CA TYR A 362 0.66 -26.25 -2.42
C TYR A 362 1.75 -25.83 -1.42
N TRP A 363 2.46 -26.76 -0.78
CA TRP A 363 3.50 -26.39 0.19
C TRP A 363 4.62 -25.51 -0.39
N LYS A 364 4.91 -25.65 -1.70
CA LYS A 364 5.89 -24.77 -2.39
C LYS A 364 5.34 -23.36 -2.58
N VAL A 365 4.04 -23.26 -2.83
CA VAL A 365 3.34 -21.95 -2.88
C VAL A 365 3.36 -21.31 -1.49
N ALA A 366 2.94 -22.07 -0.47
CA ALA A 366 2.91 -21.60 0.91
C ALA A 366 4.28 -21.13 1.40
N LEU A 367 5.37 -21.83 1.02
CA LEU A 367 6.73 -21.44 1.41
C LEU A 367 7.09 -20.03 0.90
N GLY A 368 6.81 -19.70 -0.36
CA GLY A 368 7.04 -18.37 -0.92
C GLY A 368 6.28 -17.28 -0.14
N TYR A 369 4.99 -17.49 0.07
CA TYR A 369 4.15 -16.57 0.82
C TYR A 369 4.56 -16.42 2.30
N MET A 370 4.89 -17.51 2.99
CA MET A 370 5.36 -17.47 4.38
C MET A 370 6.65 -16.67 4.53
N LEU A 371 7.60 -16.86 3.64
CA LEU A 371 8.87 -16.12 3.67
C LEU A 371 8.64 -14.62 3.47
N VAL A 372 7.81 -14.23 2.50
CA VAL A 372 7.44 -12.81 2.31
C VAL A 372 6.73 -12.28 3.56
N GLY A 373 5.76 -13.03 4.12
CA GLY A 373 5.03 -12.64 5.33
C GLY A 373 5.93 -12.46 6.56
N ILE A 374 6.89 -13.35 6.79
CA ILE A 374 7.91 -13.22 7.84
C ILE A 374 8.74 -11.95 7.63
N GLY A 375 9.19 -11.72 6.39
CA GLY A 375 10.01 -10.55 6.06
C GLY A 375 9.29 -9.24 6.30
N VAL A 376 8.03 -9.15 5.88
CA VAL A 376 7.19 -7.96 6.09
C VAL A 376 6.87 -7.77 7.58
N GLY A 377 6.57 -8.84 8.32
CA GLY A 377 6.37 -8.78 9.76
C GLY A 377 7.60 -8.28 10.52
N LEU A 378 8.81 -8.67 10.07
CA LEU A 378 10.08 -8.20 10.66
C LEU A 378 10.38 -6.73 10.30
N ALA A 379 10.32 -6.36 9.02
CA ALA A 379 10.78 -5.06 8.55
C ALA A 379 9.71 -3.95 8.66
N GLY A 380 8.43 -4.29 8.62
CA GLY A 380 7.34 -3.31 8.69
C GLY A 380 7.29 -2.55 10.02
N THR A 381 7.59 -3.24 11.13
CA THR A 381 7.61 -2.61 12.46
C THR A 381 8.68 -1.53 12.57
N PRO A 382 9.98 -1.79 12.31
CA PRO A 382 11.01 -0.74 12.40
C PRO A 382 10.84 0.32 11.31
N ALA A 383 10.34 0.00 10.12
CA ALA A 383 10.06 0.99 9.09
C ALA A 383 9.06 2.05 9.57
N SER A 384 7.98 1.66 10.22
CA SER A 384 6.98 2.59 10.78
C SER A 384 7.45 3.29 12.06
N HIS A 385 8.16 2.56 12.94
CA HIS A 385 8.64 3.09 14.22
C HIS A 385 9.72 4.17 14.03
N SER A 386 10.69 3.96 13.14
CA SER A 386 11.76 4.93 12.90
C SER A 386 11.25 6.22 12.24
N LEU A 387 10.20 6.13 11.42
CA LEU A 387 9.52 7.32 10.88
C LEU A 387 8.93 8.18 12.00
N THR A 388 8.16 7.57 12.89
CA THR A 388 7.46 8.30 13.96
C THR A 388 8.42 8.80 15.03
N GLY A 389 9.52 8.09 15.28
CA GLY A 389 10.54 8.45 16.28
C GLY A 389 11.46 9.59 15.85
N ALA A 390 11.61 9.83 14.53
CA ALA A 390 12.52 10.84 13.99
C ALA A 390 11.88 12.23 13.81
N VAL A 391 10.62 12.43 14.23
CA VAL A 391 9.81 13.61 13.91
C VAL A 391 9.36 14.33 15.18
N PRO A 392 9.39 15.69 15.21
CA PRO A 392 8.88 16.45 16.34
C PRO A 392 7.36 16.25 16.51
N VAL A 393 6.88 16.36 17.74
CA VAL A 393 5.46 16.17 18.08
C VAL A 393 4.54 17.04 17.22
N LYS A 394 4.98 18.25 16.85
CA LYS A 394 4.24 19.16 15.97
C LYS A 394 4.04 18.62 14.55
N ARG A 395 4.90 17.71 14.09
CA ARG A 395 4.88 17.08 12.77
C ARG A 395 4.46 15.60 12.81
N ALA A 396 3.88 15.13 13.91
CA ALA A 396 3.43 13.75 14.06
C ALA A 396 2.44 13.32 12.95
N GLY A 397 1.61 14.24 12.45
CA GLY A 397 0.72 14.00 11.31
C GLY A 397 1.49 13.69 10.02
N MET A 398 2.60 14.39 9.74
CA MET A 398 3.47 14.08 8.61
C MET A 398 4.08 12.68 8.72
N ALA A 399 4.54 12.29 9.92
CA ALA A 399 5.11 10.95 10.13
C ALA A 399 4.06 9.85 9.93
N SER A 400 2.85 10.01 10.47
CA SER A 400 1.75 9.07 10.27
C SER A 400 1.34 9.00 8.80
N GLY A 401 1.18 10.16 8.14
CA GLY A 401 0.87 10.22 6.71
C GLY A 401 1.95 9.56 5.84
N THR A 402 3.23 9.71 6.21
CA THR A 402 4.34 9.03 5.51
C THR A 402 4.33 7.52 5.77
N ALA A 403 3.96 7.08 6.98
CA ALA A 403 3.83 5.66 7.30
C ALA A 403 2.68 4.98 6.51
N ASP A 404 1.57 5.69 6.30
CA ASP A 404 0.49 5.23 5.43
C ASP A 404 0.91 5.29 3.95
N LEU A 405 1.52 6.41 3.54
CA LEU A 405 2.00 6.60 2.17
C LEU A 405 3.01 5.52 1.76
N GLN A 406 3.98 5.16 2.60
CA GLN A 406 4.97 4.12 2.27
C GLN A 406 4.31 2.77 1.97
N ARG A 407 3.21 2.44 2.65
CA ARG A 407 2.47 1.20 2.41
C ARG A 407 1.69 1.27 1.12
N ASP A 408 0.93 2.33 0.92
CA ASP A 408 -0.01 2.45 -0.19
C ASP A 408 0.70 2.80 -1.50
N LEU A 409 1.66 3.73 -1.46
CA LEU A 409 2.53 4.06 -2.60
C LEU A 409 3.46 2.89 -2.94
N GLY A 410 4.00 2.21 -1.93
CA GLY A 410 4.82 1.02 -2.12
C GLY A 410 4.03 -0.08 -2.82
N GLY A 411 2.79 -0.34 -2.37
CA GLY A 411 1.87 -1.26 -3.02
C GLY A 411 1.61 -0.87 -4.47
N ALA A 412 1.22 0.37 -4.72
CA ALA A 412 0.93 0.87 -6.07
C ALA A 412 2.14 0.78 -7.01
N ILE A 413 3.32 1.21 -6.58
CA ILE A 413 4.54 1.16 -7.41
C ILE A 413 4.95 -0.29 -7.71
N MET A 414 5.04 -1.13 -6.67
CA MET A 414 5.52 -2.50 -6.86
C MET A 414 4.53 -3.36 -7.64
N GLN A 415 3.22 -3.22 -7.41
CA GLN A 415 2.20 -3.89 -8.24
C GLN A 415 2.27 -3.42 -9.70
N SER A 416 2.47 -2.11 -9.95
CA SER A 416 2.61 -1.57 -11.30
C SER A 416 3.86 -2.09 -12.00
N ILE A 417 5.00 -2.19 -11.32
CA ILE A 417 6.24 -2.76 -11.88
C ILE A 417 6.03 -4.23 -12.22
N PHE A 418 5.47 -5.00 -11.28
CA PHE A 418 5.22 -6.42 -11.49
C PHE A 418 4.21 -6.65 -12.62
N GLY A 419 3.12 -5.88 -12.65
CA GLY A 419 2.12 -5.95 -13.72
C GLY A 419 2.68 -5.60 -15.09
N ALA A 420 3.46 -4.51 -15.19
CA ALA A 420 4.11 -4.12 -16.44
C ALA A 420 5.10 -5.21 -16.94
N LEU A 421 5.87 -5.81 -16.04
CA LEU A 421 6.82 -6.87 -16.40
C LEU A 421 6.12 -8.18 -16.72
N LEU A 422 5.06 -8.53 -15.99
CA LEU A 422 4.19 -9.67 -16.31
C LEU A 422 3.60 -9.50 -17.71
N THR A 423 3.02 -8.32 -18.02
CA THR A 423 2.47 -8.00 -19.34
C THR A 423 3.50 -8.12 -20.44
N ALA A 424 4.67 -7.49 -20.28
CA ALA A 424 5.74 -7.51 -21.28
C ALA A 424 6.30 -8.91 -21.48
N GLY A 425 6.56 -9.64 -20.40
CA GLY A 425 7.09 -11.00 -20.43
C GLY A 425 6.11 -11.98 -21.04
N TYR A 426 4.81 -11.88 -20.68
CA TYR A 426 3.76 -12.69 -21.28
C TYR A 426 3.66 -12.47 -22.79
N ALA A 427 3.57 -11.21 -23.23
CA ALA A 427 3.43 -10.87 -24.63
C ALA A 427 4.65 -11.34 -25.46
N ALA A 428 5.85 -11.15 -24.95
CA ALA A 428 7.09 -11.60 -25.58
C ALA A 428 7.14 -13.12 -25.74
N ALA A 429 6.82 -13.85 -24.66
CA ALA A 429 6.83 -15.31 -24.66
C ALA A 429 5.74 -15.92 -25.54
N ALA A 430 4.50 -15.41 -25.48
CA ALA A 430 3.40 -15.84 -26.33
C ALA A 430 3.71 -15.59 -27.82
N GLY A 431 4.32 -14.43 -28.15
CA GLY A 431 4.77 -14.14 -29.50
C GLY A 431 5.85 -15.11 -30.00
N ALA A 432 6.81 -15.48 -29.15
CA ALA A 432 7.85 -16.45 -29.46
C ALA A 432 7.28 -17.88 -29.68
N GLU A 433 6.33 -18.31 -28.84
CA GLU A 433 5.64 -19.59 -28.99
C GLU A 433 4.84 -19.66 -30.33
N ILE A 434 4.12 -18.59 -30.68
CA ILE A 434 3.41 -18.51 -31.96
C ILE A 434 4.40 -18.61 -33.13
N ALA A 435 5.50 -17.87 -33.08
CA ALA A 435 6.50 -17.87 -34.15
C ALA A 435 7.16 -19.27 -34.30
N SER A 436 7.41 -19.98 -33.20
CA SER A 436 8.03 -21.30 -33.19
C SER A 436 7.07 -22.42 -33.63
N SER A 437 5.77 -22.23 -33.45
CA SER A 437 4.75 -23.24 -33.80
C SER A 437 4.62 -23.52 -35.28
N GLY A 438 5.08 -22.62 -36.17
CA GLY A 438 4.90 -22.69 -37.61
C GLY A 438 3.44 -22.61 -38.07
N ALA A 439 2.50 -22.33 -37.15
CA ALA A 439 1.08 -22.24 -37.47
C ALA A 439 0.77 -20.93 -38.17
N ASN A 440 -0.06 -20.98 -39.22
CA ASN A 440 -0.59 -19.78 -39.86
C ASN A 440 -1.69 -19.16 -38.98
N VAL A 441 -1.28 -18.37 -37.99
CA VAL A 441 -2.18 -17.68 -37.11
C VAL A 441 -2.52 -16.31 -37.70
N THR A 442 -3.81 -15.99 -37.83
CA THR A 442 -4.22 -14.65 -38.28
C THR A 442 -3.81 -13.57 -37.31
N GLN A 443 -3.57 -12.35 -37.78
CA GLN A 443 -3.16 -11.23 -36.93
C GLN A 443 -4.16 -10.98 -35.77
N GLY A 444 -5.47 -11.17 -36.00
CA GLY A 444 -6.50 -11.03 -34.98
C GLY A 444 -6.34 -12.05 -33.85
N VAL A 445 -6.13 -13.32 -34.18
CA VAL A 445 -5.91 -14.40 -33.19
C VAL A 445 -4.58 -14.18 -32.48
N GLN A 446 -3.52 -13.79 -33.18
CA GLN A 446 -2.24 -13.48 -32.59
C GLN A 446 -2.36 -12.35 -31.54
N ASN A 447 -3.05 -11.26 -31.91
CA ASN A 447 -3.29 -10.17 -30.97
C ASN A 447 -4.05 -10.62 -29.71
N GLN A 448 -5.03 -11.51 -29.88
CA GLN A 448 -5.81 -12.07 -28.76
C GLN A 448 -4.93 -12.94 -27.84
N LEU A 449 -4.13 -13.83 -28.43
CA LEU A 449 -3.22 -14.73 -27.71
C LEU A 449 -2.14 -13.98 -26.91
N THR A 450 -1.63 -12.85 -27.44
CA THR A 450 -0.60 -12.05 -26.79
C THR A 450 -1.15 -10.99 -25.83
N LYS A 451 -2.48 -10.76 -25.84
CA LYS A 451 -3.15 -9.73 -25.04
C LYS A 451 -3.17 -10.06 -23.56
N SER A 452 -3.57 -11.29 -23.21
CA SER A 452 -3.69 -11.78 -21.85
C SER A 452 -3.90 -13.30 -21.81
N PHE A 453 -3.75 -13.90 -20.63
CA PHE A 453 -4.11 -15.31 -20.41
C PHE A 453 -5.59 -15.57 -20.72
N ALA A 454 -6.50 -14.68 -20.25
CA ALA A 454 -7.93 -14.78 -20.55
C ALA A 454 -8.22 -14.71 -22.05
N GLY A 455 -7.49 -13.87 -22.80
CA GLY A 455 -7.59 -13.82 -24.27
C GLY A 455 -7.17 -15.14 -24.93
N ALA A 456 -6.13 -15.79 -24.41
CA ALA A 456 -5.72 -17.11 -24.88
C ALA A 456 -6.77 -18.20 -24.56
N GLU A 457 -7.41 -18.16 -23.40
CA GLU A 457 -8.51 -19.06 -23.04
C GLU A 457 -9.73 -18.87 -23.96
N ALA A 458 -10.07 -17.63 -24.30
CA ALA A 458 -11.15 -17.33 -25.24
C ALA A 458 -10.86 -17.92 -26.63
N VAL A 459 -9.61 -17.81 -27.11
CA VAL A 459 -9.19 -18.46 -28.37
C VAL A 459 -9.24 -19.99 -28.26
N ALA A 460 -8.81 -20.56 -27.13
CA ALA A 460 -8.88 -22.00 -26.88
C ALA A 460 -10.32 -22.54 -26.95
N GLN A 461 -11.31 -21.78 -26.46
CA GLN A 461 -12.73 -22.13 -26.56
C GLN A 461 -13.24 -22.06 -27.99
N GLN A 462 -12.77 -21.09 -28.81
CA GLN A 462 -13.13 -20.97 -30.21
C GLN A 462 -12.54 -22.08 -31.09
N TYR A 463 -11.38 -22.62 -30.69
CA TYR A 463 -10.65 -23.67 -31.40
C TYR A 463 -10.39 -24.91 -30.53
N PRO A 464 -11.43 -25.71 -30.20
CA PRO A 464 -11.30 -26.81 -29.25
C PRO A 464 -10.24 -27.86 -29.63
N GLN A 465 -9.99 -28.05 -30.93
CA GLN A 465 -8.96 -28.98 -31.44
C GLN A 465 -7.53 -28.54 -31.06
N PHE A 466 -7.31 -27.27 -30.76
CA PHE A 466 -6.02 -26.72 -30.36
C PHE A 466 -6.00 -26.24 -28.90
N ALA A 467 -7.10 -26.40 -28.17
CA ALA A 467 -7.29 -25.84 -26.83
C ALA A 467 -6.15 -26.24 -25.87
N GLY A 468 -5.75 -27.51 -25.87
CA GLY A 468 -4.64 -27.99 -25.03
C GLY A 468 -3.30 -27.35 -25.35
N GLN A 469 -2.99 -27.13 -26.65
CA GLN A 469 -1.75 -26.49 -27.09
C GLN A 469 -1.76 -24.99 -26.73
N ILE A 470 -2.88 -24.30 -26.97
CA ILE A 470 -3.04 -22.88 -26.65
C ILE A 470 -2.90 -22.63 -25.15
N THR A 471 -3.58 -23.45 -24.33
CA THR A 471 -3.51 -23.31 -22.87
C THR A 471 -2.10 -23.60 -22.34
N ALA A 472 -1.41 -24.63 -22.86
CA ALA A 472 -0.04 -24.94 -22.46
C ALA A 472 0.94 -23.79 -22.81
N ALA A 473 0.82 -23.25 -24.03
CA ALA A 473 1.61 -22.09 -24.47
C ALA A 473 1.32 -20.84 -23.62
N ALA A 474 0.06 -20.58 -23.30
CA ALA A 474 -0.34 -19.47 -22.43
C ALA A 474 0.21 -19.61 -21.01
N LYS A 475 0.19 -20.81 -20.42
CA LYS A 475 0.81 -21.09 -19.13
C LYS A 475 2.32 -20.86 -19.15
N THR A 476 3.01 -21.32 -20.19
CA THR A 476 4.45 -21.09 -20.38
C THR A 476 4.76 -19.61 -20.49
N ALA A 477 3.98 -18.87 -21.28
CA ALA A 477 4.12 -17.42 -21.43
C ALA A 477 3.87 -16.68 -20.11
N PHE A 478 2.87 -17.09 -19.34
CA PHE A 478 2.56 -16.51 -18.03
C PHE A 478 3.70 -16.72 -17.04
N LEU A 479 4.25 -17.92 -16.97
CA LEU A 479 5.39 -18.25 -16.12
C LEU A 479 6.65 -17.43 -16.46
N GLN A 480 6.87 -17.11 -17.74
CA GLN A 480 7.98 -16.22 -18.12
C GLN A 480 7.74 -14.77 -17.67
N GLY A 481 6.52 -14.28 -17.77
CA GLY A 481 6.13 -12.99 -17.21
C GLY A 481 6.33 -12.92 -15.69
N ASP A 482 5.92 -13.97 -14.98
CA ASP A 482 6.14 -14.11 -13.53
C ASP A 482 7.63 -14.05 -13.17
N GLN A 483 8.49 -14.71 -13.94
CA GLN A 483 9.94 -14.70 -13.72
C GLN A 483 10.51 -13.28 -13.82
N TRP A 484 10.07 -12.49 -14.79
CA TRP A 484 10.48 -11.08 -14.92
C TRP A 484 10.04 -10.26 -13.70
N ALA A 485 8.81 -10.47 -13.24
CA ALA A 485 8.28 -9.81 -12.06
C ALA A 485 9.07 -10.18 -10.78
N TYR A 486 9.34 -11.48 -10.55
CA TYR A 486 10.12 -11.88 -9.37
C TYR A 486 11.57 -11.40 -9.42
N LEU A 487 12.21 -11.36 -10.58
CA LEU A 487 13.55 -10.79 -10.74
C LEU A 487 13.56 -9.29 -10.38
N ALA A 488 12.56 -8.54 -10.79
CA ALA A 488 12.43 -7.14 -10.39
C ALA A 488 12.22 -7.00 -8.88
N GLY A 489 11.44 -7.89 -8.26
CA GLY A 489 11.28 -7.95 -6.80
C GLY A 489 12.60 -8.21 -6.08
N ILE A 490 13.40 -9.15 -6.57
CA ILE A 490 14.75 -9.43 -6.06
C ILE A 490 15.64 -8.19 -6.15
N VAL A 491 15.66 -7.52 -7.32
CA VAL A 491 16.44 -6.29 -7.52
C VAL A 491 15.98 -5.18 -6.57
N ALA A 492 14.67 -4.95 -6.46
CA ALA A 492 14.11 -3.93 -5.56
C ALA A 492 14.49 -4.20 -4.10
N VAL A 493 14.39 -5.45 -3.65
CA VAL A 493 14.76 -5.87 -2.29
C VAL A 493 16.26 -5.67 -2.03
N LEU A 494 17.12 -6.02 -2.99
CA LEU A 494 18.57 -5.83 -2.89
C LEU A 494 18.93 -4.34 -2.84
N LEU A 495 18.29 -3.49 -3.67
CA LEU A 495 18.46 -2.04 -3.63
C LEU A 495 18.01 -1.46 -2.29
N GLY A 496 16.86 -1.90 -1.78
CA GLY A 496 16.37 -1.49 -0.46
C GLY A 496 17.32 -1.92 0.67
N ALA A 497 17.80 -3.15 0.63
CA ALA A 497 18.80 -3.64 1.58
C ALA A 497 20.10 -2.83 1.50
N ALA A 498 20.55 -2.47 0.31
CA ALA A 498 21.74 -1.62 0.11
C ALA A 498 21.51 -0.21 0.69
N VAL A 499 20.36 0.41 0.43
CA VAL A 499 19.99 1.72 1.01
C VAL A 499 20.01 1.66 2.54
N VAL A 500 19.39 0.65 3.14
CA VAL A 500 19.40 0.46 4.60
C VAL A 500 20.82 0.20 5.12
N ALA A 501 21.59 -0.66 4.44
CA ALA A 501 22.95 -0.98 4.86
C ALA A 501 23.92 0.20 4.78
N LEU A 502 23.76 1.08 3.81
CA LEU A 502 24.68 2.20 3.59
C LEU A 502 24.28 3.45 4.40
N PHE A 503 22.98 3.75 4.47
CA PHE A 503 22.50 5.04 4.96
C PHE A 503 21.77 4.97 6.30
N PHE A 504 21.24 3.82 6.73
CA PHE A 504 20.60 3.74 8.03
C PHE A 504 21.65 3.70 9.16
N PRO A 505 21.55 4.57 10.18
CA PRO A 505 22.52 4.62 11.26
C PRO A 505 22.53 3.32 12.08
N HIS A 506 23.69 2.96 12.64
CA HIS A 506 23.77 1.83 13.59
C HIS A 506 23.05 2.19 14.90
N ALA A 507 22.62 1.20 15.65
CA ALA A 507 21.78 1.35 16.85
C ALA A 507 22.28 2.40 17.85
N ALA A 508 23.60 2.49 18.11
CA ALA A 508 24.17 3.50 18.99
C ALA A 508 24.01 4.91 18.42
N ARG A 509 24.32 5.08 17.13
CA ARG A 509 24.21 6.37 16.43
C ARG A 509 22.76 6.79 16.21
N GLU A 510 21.86 5.83 15.98
CA GLU A 510 20.41 6.07 15.87
C GLU A 510 19.88 6.70 17.18
N ARG A 511 20.22 6.12 18.33
CA ARG A 511 19.82 6.65 19.64
C ARG A 511 20.35 8.04 19.90
N GLU A 512 21.62 8.30 19.57
CA GLU A 512 22.24 9.62 19.70
C GLU A 512 21.56 10.67 18.81
N LEU A 513 21.28 10.32 17.56
CA LEU A 513 20.59 11.21 16.61
C LEU A 513 19.16 11.52 17.07
N LEU A 514 18.41 10.51 17.53
CA LEU A 514 17.04 10.70 18.02
C LEU A 514 17.01 11.58 19.27
N ALA A 515 17.95 11.40 20.21
CA ALA A 515 18.09 12.25 21.39
C ALA A 515 18.39 13.71 20.96
N ARG A 516 19.37 13.91 20.06
CA ARG A 516 19.70 15.24 19.54
C ARG A 516 18.52 15.92 18.85
N TYR A 517 17.77 15.20 18.00
CA TYR A 517 16.58 15.75 17.35
C TYR A 517 15.51 16.13 18.36
N HIS A 518 15.35 15.34 19.44
CA HIS A 518 14.41 15.66 20.51
C HIS A 518 14.79 16.95 21.24
N ASP A 519 16.07 17.15 21.52
CA ASP A 519 16.60 18.36 22.18
C ASP A 519 16.46 19.59 21.26
N GLU A 520 16.80 19.47 19.97
CA GLU A 520 16.62 20.51 18.95
C GLU A 520 15.14 20.89 18.81
N ASP A 521 14.24 19.93 18.72
CA ASP A 521 12.81 20.12 18.53
C ASP A 521 12.09 20.68 19.77
N SER A 522 12.63 20.43 20.98
CA SER A 522 12.11 20.94 22.25
C SER A 522 12.61 22.34 22.63
N GLY A 523 13.51 22.89 21.84
CA GLY A 523 14.09 24.22 22.08
C GLY A 523 15.10 24.29 23.24
N VAL A 524 15.49 23.13 23.81
CA VAL A 524 16.47 23.05 24.92
C VAL A 524 17.88 23.41 24.46
N ALA A 525 18.19 23.22 23.17
CA ALA A 525 19.51 23.51 22.58
C ALA A 525 19.80 25.01 22.39
N GLY A 526 18.83 25.92 22.64
CA GLY A 526 18.97 27.37 22.54
C GLY A 526 19.11 28.13 23.86
N GLY A 527 19.08 27.41 24.98
CA GLY A 527 19.29 28.01 26.32
C GLY A 527 20.75 27.97 26.71
N GLU A 528 21.35 29.13 26.86
CA GLU A 528 22.65 29.30 27.51
C GLU A 528 22.73 28.42 28.78
N ALA A 529 23.87 27.76 28.97
CA ALA A 529 24.21 27.10 30.21
C ALA A 529 23.95 28.06 31.38
N PRO A 530 23.26 27.64 32.49
CA PRO A 530 23.04 28.52 33.64
C PRO A 530 24.39 29.04 34.12
N GLY A 531 24.56 30.34 34.01
CA GLY A 531 25.80 31.03 34.38
C GLY A 531 26.19 30.68 35.79
N VAL A 532 27.38 30.17 35.94
CA VAL A 532 28.09 30.07 37.23
C VAL A 532 28.06 31.46 37.88
N PRO A 533 27.51 31.63 39.09
CA PRO A 533 27.59 32.92 39.79
C PRO A 533 29.07 33.30 39.97
N LYS A 534 29.49 34.42 39.37
CA LYS A 534 30.77 35.03 39.74
C LYS A 534 30.68 35.45 41.18
N GLU A 535 31.35 34.72 42.06
CA GLU A 535 31.64 35.17 43.43
C GLU A 535 32.34 36.53 43.30
N VAL A 536 31.68 37.53 43.90
CA VAL A 536 32.24 38.86 44.08
C VAL A 536 33.38 38.74 45.10
N ALA A 537 34.62 38.82 44.64
CA ALA A 537 35.75 39.04 45.50
C ALA A 537 35.68 40.50 45.95
N THR A 538 35.30 40.73 47.20
CA THR A 538 35.54 41.98 47.93
C THR A 538 36.66 41.77 48.92
N ALA A 539 37.73 42.58 48.70
CA ALA A 539 38.80 43.07 49.55
C ALA A 539 39.51 42.09 50.48
#